data_4a2ce918f453299a054f8d916fe21a4f
#
_entry.id   4a2ce918f453299a054f8d916fe21a4f
#
_cell.length_a   1.000
_cell.length_b   1.000
_cell.length_c   1.000
_cell.angle_alpha   90.00
_cell.angle_beta   90.00
_cell.angle_gamma   90.00
#
_symmetry.space_group_name_H-M   'P 1'
#
loop_
_entity.id
_entity.type
_entity.pdbx_description
1 polymer ?
#
loop_
_entity_poly.entity_id
_entity_poly.type
_entity_poly.pdbx_seq_one_letter_code
_entity_poly.pdbx_strand_id
1 'polypeptide(L)'
;RLAEHTIKFENCYVGSLPCMPARREMHTGRHNFFTRSWGPLEIYDDSLPENLVKNGIHSHLISDHYHYWEEGGANYHTHFGTWEIVRGQEGDKWKAKLKEPEIPENAIARPTHRWRQDWVNRGYLDCEEKQPQSVTWDLAMEFLEENSDCDNWMLQIECFDPHEPFFTHQHYKDLY
;
A
#
# COMPACT_ATOMS: atom_id res chain seq x y z
N ARG A 1 -1.34 -14.36 19.82
CA ARG A 1 -2.61 -13.61 19.97
C ARG A 1 -3.43 -13.66 18.68
N LEU A 2 -3.00 -12.98 17.57
CA LEU A 2 -3.80 -13.00 16.34
C LEU A 2 -4.02 -14.42 15.81
N ALA A 3 -3.00 -15.25 15.77
CA ALA A 3 -3.07 -16.63 15.29
C ALA A 3 -4.01 -17.54 16.09
N GLU A 4 -4.39 -17.17 17.31
CA GLU A 4 -5.35 -17.91 18.14
C GLU A 4 -6.80 -17.69 17.66
N HIS A 5 -7.04 -16.64 16.88
CA HIS A 5 -8.36 -16.22 16.40
C HIS A 5 -8.49 -16.24 14.87
N THR A 6 -7.46 -16.71 14.16
CA THR A 6 -7.41 -16.71 12.69
C THR A 6 -7.05 -18.07 12.14
N ILE A 7 -7.39 -18.28 10.87
CA ILE A 7 -6.94 -19.44 10.12
C ILE A 7 -5.57 -19.15 9.52
N LYS A 8 -4.60 -19.99 9.82
CA LYS A 8 -3.26 -19.96 9.22
C LYS A 8 -3.20 -20.94 8.06
N PHE A 9 -2.87 -20.44 6.88
CA PHE A 9 -2.63 -21.27 5.71
C PHE A 9 -1.16 -21.66 5.66
N GLU A 10 -0.86 -22.96 5.77
CA GLU A 10 0.51 -23.48 5.72
C GLU A 10 1.07 -23.49 4.27
N ASN A 11 0.19 -23.55 3.28
CA ASN A 11 0.55 -23.48 1.87
C ASN A 11 -0.24 -22.34 1.22
N CYS A 12 0.45 -21.27 0.88
CA CYS A 12 -0.12 -20.14 0.18
C CYS A 12 0.80 -19.77 -0.99
N TYR A 13 0.28 -19.87 -2.19
CA TYR A 13 1.02 -19.59 -3.42
C TYR A 13 0.58 -18.26 -4.00
N VAL A 14 1.55 -17.41 -4.34
CA VAL A 14 1.29 -16.17 -5.03
C VAL A 14 0.93 -16.45 -6.49
N GLY A 15 -0.03 -15.71 -7.01
CA GLY A 15 -0.39 -15.75 -8.43
C GLY A 15 0.49 -14.81 -9.26
N SER A 16 -0.08 -13.71 -9.70
CA SER A 16 0.66 -12.72 -10.50
C SER A 16 1.53 -11.80 -9.66
N LEU A 17 2.67 -11.41 -10.20
CA LEU A 17 3.63 -10.45 -9.65
C LEU A 17 4.00 -9.42 -10.75
N PRO A 18 4.50 -8.25 -10.38
CA PRO A 18 4.61 -7.70 -9.02
C PRO A 18 3.30 -7.01 -8.56
N CYS A 19 3.37 -5.81 -8.03
CA CYS A 19 2.32 -5.13 -7.28
C CYS A 19 0.97 -5.01 -8.00
N MET A 20 0.89 -4.36 -9.15
CA MET A 20 -0.40 -4.11 -9.84
C MET A 20 -1.03 -5.37 -10.42
N PRO A 21 -0.29 -6.31 -11.03
CA PRO A 21 -0.83 -7.60 -11.42
C PRO A 21 -1.42 -8.42 -10.26
N ALA A 22 -0.78 -8.40 -9.09
CA ALA A 22 -1.31 -9.05 -7.88
C ALA A 22 -2.62 -8.40 -7.42
N ARG A 23 -2.70 -7.06 -7.43
CA ARG A 23 -3.93 -6.34 -7.10
C ARG A 23 -5.07 -6.64 -8.06
N ARG A 24 -4.76 -6.79 -9.34
CA ARG A 24 -5.78 -7.20 -10.31
C ARG A 24 -6.38 -8.56 -9.97
N GLU A 25 -5.56 -9.52 -9.54
CA GLU A 25 -6.05 -10.82 -9.08
C GLU A 25 -6.91 -10.69 -7.82
N MET A 26 -6.51 -9.83 -6.88
CA MET A 26 -7.32 -9.56 -5.67
C MET A 26 -8.67 -8.94 -6.02
N HIS A 27 -8.72 -8.02 -6.97
CA HIS A 27 -9.98 -7.42 -7.41
C HIS A 27 -10.87 -8.39 -8.19
N THR A 28 -10.30 -9.15 -9.12
CA THR A 28 -11.06 -9.92 -10.09
C THR A 28 -11.27 -11.39 -9.71
N GLY A 29 -10.48 -11.92 -8.78
CA GLY A 29 -10.43 -13.34 -8.46
C GLY A 29 -9.90 -14.22 -9.61
N ARG A 30 -9.22 -13.64 -10.59
CA ARG A 30 -8.77 -14.32 -11.80
C ARG A 30 -7.25 -14.25 -11.93
N HIS A 31 -6.60 -15.40 -12.15
CA HIS A 31 -5.19 -15.44 -12.52
C HIS A 31 -4.95 -14.73 -13.85
N ASN A 32 -3.99 -13.82 -13.87
CA ASN A 32 -3.71 -12.99 -15.05
C ASN A 32 -2.25 -13.03 -15.53
N PHE A 33 -1.39 -13.79 -14.88
CA PHE A 33 0.06 -13.78 -15.16
C PHE A 33 0.44 -14.22 -16.58
N PHE A 34 -0.44 -14.94 -17.29
CA PHE A 34 -0.23 -15.27 -18.70
C PHE A 34 -0.82 -14.24 -19.68
N THR A 35 -1.75 -13.43 -19.22
CA THR A 35 -2.56 -12.60 -20.13
C THR A 35 -2.40 -11.10 -19.91
N ARG A 36 -1.95 -10.70 -18.73
CA ARG A 36 -1.82 -9.30 -18.35
C ARG A 36 -0.56 -9.05 -17.55
N SER A 37 0.07 -7.94 -17.85
CA SER A 37 1.21 -7.40 -17.10
C SER A 37 0.78 -6.21 -16.24
N TRP A 38 1.70 -5.35 -15.89
CA TRP A 38 1.42 -4.10 -15.20
C TRP A 38 0.45 -3.22 -15.99
N GLY A 39 -0.64 -2.81 -15.35
CA GLY A 39 -1.64 -1.96 -15.96
C GLY A 39 -2.84 -1.73 -15.04
N PRO A 40 -3.74 -0.81 -15.41
CA PRO A 40 -4.97 -0.54 -14.69
C PRO A 40 -5.96 -1.71 -14.79
N LEU A 41 -7.04 -1.66 -14.00
CA LEU A 41 -8.23 -2.44 -14.28
C LEU A 41 -8.86 -1.97 -15.59
N GLU A 42 -9.32 -2.92 -16.37
CA GLU A 42 -10.01 -2.67 -17.62
C GLU A 42 -11.53 -2.53 -17.37
N ILE A 43 -12.23 -1.91 -18.30
CA ILE A 43 -13.67 -1.67 -18.20
C ILE A 43 -14.50 -2.97 -18.12
N TYR A 44 -13.94 -4.09 -18.50
CA TYR A 44 -14.58 -5.41 -18.46
C TYR A 44 -14.14 -6.26 -17.25
N ASP A 45 -13.28 -5.71 -16.39
CA ASP A 45 -12.87 -6.41 -15.16
C ASP A 45 -13.93 -6.22 -14.08
N ASP A 46 -14.38 -7.33 -13.52
CA ASP A 46 -15.20 -7.30 -12.31
C ASP A 46 -14.32 -6.95 -11.12
N SER A 47 -14.72 -5.97 -10.34
CA SER A 47 -14.01 -5.57 -9.14
C SER A 47 -14.76 -5.99 -7.88
N LEU A 48 -14.13 -6.76 -7.00
CA LEU A 48 -14.72 -7.15 -5.72
C LEU A 48 -15.18 -5.96 -4.88
N PRO A 49 -14.34 -4.92 -4.61
CA PRO A 49 -14.78 -3.75 -3.85
C PRO A 49 -16.00 -3.05 -4.47
N GLU A 50 -16.01 -2.87 -5.79
CA GLU A 50 -17.13 -2.26 -6.50
C GLU A 50 -18.41 -3.10 -6.41
N ASN A 51 -18.28 -4.43 -6.54
CA ASN A 51 -19.41 -5.34 -6.42
C ASN A 51 -19.98 -5.35 -4.99
N LEU A 52 -19.14 -5.21 -3.96
CA LEU A 52 -19.60 -5.05 -2.59
C LEU A 52 -20.44 -3.78 -2.44
N VAL A 53 -19.96 -2.64 -2.94
CA VAL A 53 -20.71 -1.38 -2.90
C VAL A 53 -22.05 -1.49 -3.63
N LYS A 54 -22.08 -2.11 -4.83
CA LYS A 54 -23.32 -2.35 -5.58
C LYS A 54 -24.35 -3.20 -4.84
N ASN A 55 -23.89 -4.01 -3.88
CA ASN A 55 -24.72 -4.87 -3.04
C ASN A 55 -24.93 -4.33 -1.61
N GLY A 56 -24.67 -3.05 -1.36
CA GLY A 56 -24.93 -2.40 -0.09
C GLY A 56 -23.89 -2.68 1.01
N ILE A 57 -22.73 -3.18 0.64
CA ILE A 57 -21.61 -3.38 1.54
C ILE A 57 -20.58 -2.29 1.25
N HIS A 58 -20.34 -1.40 2.21
CA HIS A 58 -19.35 -0.35 2.06
C HIS A 58 -17.94 -0.92 1.98
N SER A 59 -17.15 -0.52 0.99
CA SER A 59 -15.74 -0.90 0.89
C SER A 59 -14.84 0.31 1.11
N HIS A 60 -13.88 0.19 2.02
CA HIS A 60 -12.91 1.23 2.32
C HIS A 60 -11.49 0.71 2.16
N LEU A 61 -10.63 1.52 1.53
CA LEU A 61 -9.21 1.25 1.35
C LEU A 61 -8.39 2.26 2.12
N ILE A 62 -7.44 1.79 2.92
CA ILE A 62 -6.38 2.63 3.49
C ILE A 62 -5.05 2.06 3.03
N SER A 63 -4.23 2.87 2.36
CA SER A 63 -2.99 2.39 1.76
C SER A 63 -1.91 3.47 1.72
N ASP A 64 -0.67 3.07 1.92
CA ASP A 64 0.51 3.89 1.64
C ASP A 64 1.18 3.53 0.29
N HIS A 65 0.52 2.73 -0.53
CA HIS A 65 1.05 2.21 -1.77
C HIS A 65 0.98 3.23 -2.91
N TYR A 66 2.10 3.91 -3.18
CA TYR A 66 2.15 5.04 -4.11
C TYR A 66 1.92 4.67 -5.59
N HIS A 67 2.05 3.40 -5.98
CA HIS A 67 1.76 2.95 -7.35
C HIS A 67 0.31 3.18 -7.80
N TYR A 68 -0.61 3.39 -6.87
CA TYR A 68 -1.96 3.83 -7.22
C TYR A 68 -2.01 5.18 -7.94
N TRP A 69 -0.98 6.00 -7.78
CA TRP A 69 -0.86 7.33 -8.40
C TRP A 69 0.02 7.33 -9.66
N GLU A 70 0.58 6.18 -10.01
CA GLU A 70 1.37 6.02 -11.22
C GLU A 70 0.49 5.61 -12.40
N GLU A 71 0.96 5.94 -13.61
CA GLU A 71 0.36 5.46 -14.85
C GLU A 71 0.35 3.91 -14.85
N GLY A 72 -0.80 3.35 -15.17
CA GLY A 72 -1.01 1.91 -15.12
C GLY A 72 -1.46 1.33 -13.79
N GLY A 73 -1.52 2.16 -12.71
CA GLY A 73 -2.05 1.76 -11.39
C GLY A 73 -3.23 2.61 -10.92
N ALA A 74 -3.52 3.68 -11.61
CA ALA A 74 -4.33 4.81 -11.14
C ALA A 74 -5.83 4.56 -10.93
N ASN A 75 -6.39 3.40 -11.21
CA ASN A 75 -7.84 3.19 -11.08
C ASN A 75 -8.27 2.15 -10.06
N TYR A 76 -7.36 1.40 -9.46
CA TYR A 76 -7.72 0.34 -8.49
C TYR A 76 -8.45 0.89 -7.27
N HIS A 77 -7.92 1.96 -6.65
CA HIS A 77 -8.51 2.57 -5.47
C HIS A 77 -9.88 3.19 -5.75
N THR A 78 -10.14 3.67 -6.97
CA THR A 78 -11.41 4.29 -7.34
C THR A 78 -12.59 3.31 -7.42
N HIS A 79 -12.33 2.01 -7.34
CA HIS A 79 -13.35 0.97 -7.27
C HIS A 79 -13.84 0.68 -5.84
N PHE A 80 -13.19 1.27 -4.83
CA PHE A 80 -13.69 1.24 -3.45
C PHE A 80 -14.77 2.34 -3.26
N GLY A 81 -15.63 2.16 -2.29
CA GLY A 81 -16.62 3.17 -1.91
C GLY A 81 -15.98 4.45 -1.39
N THR A 82 -14.92 4.29 -0.59
CA THR A 82 -14.05 5.36 -0.09
C THR A 82 -12.62 4.89 0.03
N TRP A 83 -11.66 5.82 0.06
CA TRP A 83 -10.25 5.49 0.25
C TRP A 83 -9.45 6.62 0.87
N GLU A 84 -8.40 6.24 1.60
CA GLU A 84 -7.38 7.14 2.11
C GLU A 84 -6.00 6.66 1.68
N ILE A 85 -5.20 7.57 1.12
CA ILE A 85 -3.86 7.25 0.64
C ILE A 85 -2.82 8.07 1.41
N VAL A 86 -1.97 7.36 2.13
CA VAL A 86 -0.84 7.93 2.86
C VAL A 86 0.33 8.11 1.92
N ARG A 87 0.94 9.30 1.95
CA ARG A 87 2.00 9.70 1.03
C ARG A 87 3.38 9.58 1.66
N GLY A 88 4.39 9.37 0.82
CA GLY A 88 5.79 9.47 1.21
C GLY A 88 6.61 8.20 1.13
N GLN A 89 5.98 7.06 0.84
CA GLN A 89 6.70 5.79 0.67
C GLN A 89 7.64 5.83 -0.51
N GLU A 90 8.83 5.26 -0.34
CA GLU A 90 9.85 5.08 -1.38
C GLU A 90 10.02 6.35 -2.23
N GLY A 91 10.00 6.19 -3.53
CA GLY A 91 10.12 7.26 -4.52
C GLY A 91 8.82 7.99 -4.84
N ASP A 92 7.80 7.95 -3.98
CA ASP A 92 6.56 8.70 -4.16
C ASP A 92 6.86 10.19 -4.46
N LYS A 93 6.31 10.72 -5.51
CA LYS A 93 6.46 12.13 -5.92
C LYS A 93 5.67 13.06 -5.00
N TRP A 94 5.97 13.00 -3.70
CA TRP A 94 5.22 13.69 -2.65
C TRP A 94 5.76 15.10 -2.37
N LYS A 95 7.01 15.19 -1.92
CA LYS A 95 7.61 16.47 -1.54
C LYS A 95 8.50 17.04 -2.63
N ALA A 96 8.37 18.33 -2.88
CA ALA A 96 9.25 19.06 -3.79
C ALA A 96 10.42 19.66 -3.02
N LYS A 97 11.64 19.24 -3.36
CA LYS A 97 12.89 19.84 -2.86
C LYS A 97 13.88 19.92 -4.02
N LEU A 98 14.21 21.14 -4.43
CA LEU A 98 15.13 21.37 -5.54
C LEU A 98 16.58 21.16 -5.13
N LYS A 99 16.89 21.47 -3.87
CA LYS A 99 18.22 21.23 -3.30
C LYS A 99 18.43 19.74 -3.10
N GLU A 100 19.65 19.24 -3.37
CA GLU A 100 19.97 17.83 -3.17
C GLU A 100 19.77 17.41 -1.71
N PRO A 101 19.15 16.25 -1.46
CA PRO A 101 19.07 15.70 -0.12
C PRO A 101 20.43 15.16 0.35
N GLU A 102 20.64 15.15 1.65
CA GLU A 102 21.77 14.44 2.25
C GLU A 102 21.46 12.93 2.21
N ILE A 103 22.34 12.17 1.53
CA ILE A 103 22.24 10.72 1.45
C ILE A 103 23.40 10.14 2.22
N PRO A 104 23.17 9.28 3.23
CA PRO A 104 24.26 8.63 3.97
C PRO A 104 25.17 7.83 3.04
N GLU A 105 26.48 7.86 3.27
CA GLU A 105 27.48 7.17 2.45
C GLU A 105 27.26 5.64 2.38
N ASN A 106 26.71 5.07 3.44
CA ASN A 106 26.39 3.64 3.54
C ASN A 106 25.00 3.29 3.02
N ALA A 107 24.22 4.25 2.52
CA ALA A 107 22.93 3.97 1.90
C ALA A 107 23.15 3.18 0.61
N ILE A 108 22.28 2.20 0.36
CA ILE A 108 22.27 1.50 -0.93
C ILE A 108 21.84 2.50 -1.99
N ALA A 109 22.82 3.15 -2.59
CA ALA A 109 22.57 4.18 -3.59
C ALA A 109 22.37 3.55 -4.96
N ARG A 110 21.16 3.63 -5.47
CA ARG A 110 20.93 3.51 -6.92
C ARG A 110 20.76 4.92 -7.48
N PRO A 111 21.55 5.36 -8.45
CA PRO A 111 21.47 6.74 -8.98
C PRO A 111 20.24 6.90 -9.89
N THR A 112 19.05 6.88 -9.29
CA THR A 112 17.78 7.07 -9.99
C THR A 112 17.01 8.23 -9.38
N HIS A 113 16.16 8.87 -10.18
CA HIS A 113 15.26 9.93 -9.68
C HIS A 113 14.35 9.44 -8.55
N ARG A 114 13.92 8.17 -8.58
CA ARG A 114 13.12 7.54 -7.54
C ARG A 114 13.88 7.49 -6.21
N TRP A 115 15.15 7.12 -6.24
CA TRP A 115 16.00 7.06 -5.05
C TRP A 115 16.26 8.45 -4.44
N ARG A 116 16.52 9.44 -5.28
CA ARG A 116 16.62 10.82 -4.84
C ARG A 116 15.32 11.28 -4.16
N GLN A 117 14.18 10.96 -4.75
CA GLN A 117 12.88 11.32 -4.20
C GLN A 117 12.60 10.65 -2.86
N ASP A 118 12.98 9.40 -2.69
CA ASP A 118 12.90 8.71 -1.40
C ASP A 118 13.65 9.48 -0.30
N TRP A 119 14.90 9.91 -0.55
CA TRP A 119 15.65 10.68 0.41
C TRP A 119 15.10 12.09 0.64
N VAL A 120 14.45 12.68 -0.33
CA VAL A 120 13.69 13.92 -0.13
C VAL A 120 12.53 13.67 0.83
N ASN A 121 11.75 12.60 0.60
CA ASN A 121 10.59 12.26 1.43
C ASN A 121 11.01 11.96 2.88
N ARG A 122 12.08 11.20 3.09
CA ARG A 122 12.61 10.85 4.43
C ARG A 122 12.94 12.06 5.28
N GLY A 123 13.31 13.18 4.70
CA GLY A 123 13.51 14.42 5.44
C GLY A 123 12.24 14.98 6.10
N TYR A 124 11.06 14.45 5.78
CA TYR A 124 9.76 14.80 6.37
C TYR A 124 9.17 13.66 7.20
N LEU A 125 9.82 12.50 7.22
CA LEU A 125 9.44 11.27 7.94
C LEU A 125 10.45 11.02 9.07
N ASP A 126 10.66 12.01 9.93
CA ASP A 126 11.76 12.09 10.90
C ASP A 126 11.48 11.35 12.22
N CYS A 127 10.27 10.85 12.42
CA CYS A 127 9.88 10.04 13.57
C CYS A 127 8.95 8.89 13.14
N GLU A 128 8.76 7.92 14.03
CA GLU A 128 7.99 6.71 13.73
C GLU A 128 6.52 7.01 13.43
N GLU A 129 5.94 7.93 14.16
CA GLU A 129 4.54 8.33 14.01
C GLU A 129 4.23 8.97 12.66
N LYS A 130 5.26 9.49 11.98
CA LYS A 130 5.14 10.06 10.63
C LYS A 130 5.39 9.05 9.52
N GLN A 131 5.87 7.85 9.85
CA GLN A 131 6.10 6.83 8.83
C GLN A 131 4.77 6.43 8.18
N PRO A 132 4.74 6.25 6.85
CA PRO A 132 3.50 5.93 6.15
C PRO A 132 2.78 4.72 6.71
N GLN A 133 3.50 3.68 7.10
CA GLN A 133 2.91 2.49 7.73
C GLN A 133 2.22 2.82 9.06
N SER A 134 2.85 3.65 9.93
CA SER A 134 2.25 4.05 11.21
C SER A 134 0.95 4.82 10.98
N VAL A 135 0.99 5.82 10.09
CA VAL A 135 -0.19 6.63 9.73
C VAL A 135 -1.30 5.75 9.12
N THR A 136 -0.93 4.77 8.28
CA THR A 136 -1.90 3.83 7.68
C THR A 136 -2.63 3.02 8.78
N TRP A 137 -1.91 2.59 9.80
CA TRP A 137 -2.52 1.88 10.92
C TRP A 137 -3.35 2.78 11.83
N ASP A 138 -2.93 4.03 12.06
CA ASP A 138 -3.72 5.00 12.84
C ASP A 138 -5.07 5.27 12.17
N LEU A 139 -5.08 5.51 10.86
CA LEU A 139 -6.31 5.66 10.07
C LEU A 139 -7.18 4.39 10.10
N ALA A 140 -6.56 3.22 10.06
CA ALA A 140 -7.29 1.96 10.16
C ALA A 140 -7.96 1.78 11.53
N MET A 141 -7.28 2.18 12.60
CA MET A 141 -7.86 2.15 13.96
C MET A 141 -8.99 3.15 14.09
N GLU A 142 -8.83 4.37 13.54
CA GLU A 142 -9.91 5.37 13.50
C GLU A 142 -11.17 4.82 12.81
N PHE A 143 -11.00 4.21 11.61
CA PHE A 143 -12.13 3.58 10.91
C PHE A 143 -12.81 2.51 11.76
N LEU A 144 -12.04 1.64 12.41
CA LEU A 144 -12.58 0.55 13.25
C LEU A 144 -13.30 1.07 14.49
N GLU A 145 -12.81 2.13 15.11
CA GLU A 145 -13.43 2.76 16.27
C GLU A 145 -14.74 3.46 15.90
N GLU A 146 -14.73 4.25 14.82
CA GLU A 146 -15.90 4.99 14.36
C GLU A 146 -17.03 4.09 13.85
N ASN A 147 -16.69 2.91 13.31
CA ASN A 147 -17.67 1.99 12.74
C ASN A 147 -17.85 0.69 13.54
N SER A 148 -17.47 0.71 14.81
CA SER A 148 -17.50 -0.48 15.68
C SER A 148 -18.90 -1.06 15.92
N ASP A 149 -19.95 -0.26 15.76
CA ASP A 149 -21.36 -0.62 15.90
C ASP A 149 -22.10 -0.75 14.54
N CYS A 150 -21.36 -0.68 13.43
CA CYS A 150 -21.89 -0.79 12.09
C CYS A 150 -21.57 -2.15 11.45
N ASP A 151 -22.51 -2.62 10.62
CA ASP A 151 -22.36 -3.83 9.83
C ASP A 151 -22.22 -3.49 8.32
N ASN A 152 -21.98 -4.51 7.51
CA ASN A 152 -21.93 -4.42 6.06
C ASN A 152 -20.82 -3.51 5.51
N TRP A 153 -19.62 -3.70 6.03
CA TRP A 153 -18.43 -3.04 5.50
C TRP A 153 -17.27 -4.02 5.27
N MET A 154 -16.35 -3.65 4.41
CA MET A 154 -15.07 -4.28 4.17
C MET A 154 -13.98 -3.21 4.26
N LEU A 155 -12.99 -3.43 5.11
CA LEU A 155 -11.79 -2.61 5.21
C LEU A 155 -10.59 -3.37 4.61
N GLN A 156 -9.91 -2.75 3.66
CA GLN A 156 -8.61 -3.20 3.17
C GLN A 156 -7.54 -2.25 3.70
N ILE A 157 -6.62 -2.79 4.51
CA ILE A 157 -5.43 -2.08 4.97
C ILE A 157 -4.25 -2.62 4.17
N GLU A 158 -3.50 -1.73 3.56
CA GLU A 158 -2.40 -2.09 2.69
C GLU A 158 -1.17 -1.28 3.04
N CYS A 159 -0.15 -1.97 3.56
CA CYS A 159 1.15 -1.39 3.86
C CYS A 159 2.17 -1.78 2.80
N PHE A 160 2.99 -0.82 2.37
CA PHE A 160 4.05 -1.03 1.40
C PHE A 160 5.24 -1.80 2.01
N ASP A 161 5.60 -1.47 3.25
CA ASP A 161 6.63 -2.18 3.98
C ASP A 161 6.23 -3.64 4.28
N PRO A 162 7.18 -4.56 4.22
CA PRO A 162 8.65 -4.41 4.20
C PRO A 162 9.26 -4.45 2.78
N HIS A 163 8.89 -3.53 1.91
CA HIS A 163 9.50 -3.37 0.58
C HIS A 163 10.89 -2.74 0.67
N GLU A 164 11.73 -2.91 -0.38
CA GLU A 164 12.96 -2.13 -0.46
C GLU A 164 12.64 -0.62 -0.50
N PRO A 165 13.48 0.23 0.06
CA PRO A 165 14.88 0.00 0.50
C PRO A 165 15.03 -0.59 1.91
N PHE A 166 14.04 -1.24 2.47
CA PHE A 166 14.06 -1.90 3.79
C PHE A 166 14.43 -0.93 4.93
N PHE A 167 13.86 0.26 4.89
CA PHE A 167 14.07 1.22 5.95
C PHE A 167 13.44 0.75 7.25
N THR A 168 14.16 0.92 8.36
CA THR A 168 13.62 0.74 9.70
C THR A 168 14.39 1.62 10.70
N HIS A 169 13.75 1.98 11.81
CA HIS A 169 14.37 2.74 12.87
C HIS A 169 15.45 1.93 13.59
N GLN A 170 16.45 2.63 14.14
CA GLN A 170 17.63 1.98 14.75
C GLN A 170 17.25 1.05 15.91
N HIS A 171 16.30 1.43 16.73
CA HIS A 171 15.87 0.61 17.87
C HIS A 171 15.30 -0.77 17.48
N TYR A 172 14.73 -0.91 16.28
CA TYR A 172 14.32 -2.22 15.77
C TYR A 172 15.51 -3.05 15.29
N LYS A 173 16.52 -2.40 14.69
CA LYS A 173 17.77 -3.08 14.28
C LYS A 173 18.54 -3.63 15.49
N ASP A 174 18.45 -2.92 16.61
CA ASP A 174 19.17 -3.29 17.84
C ASP A 174 18.56 -4.53 18.53
N LEU A 175 17.43 -5.04 18.02
CA LEU A 175 16.82 -6.28 18.51
C LEU A 175 17.47 -7.54 17.93
N TYR A 176 18.29 -7.43 16.88
CA TYR A 176 18.95 -8.52 16.17
C TYR A 176 20.47 -8.33 16.11
#